data_d9393bca26e716d1e496ed1f5ce4dace
#
_entry.id   d9393bca26e716d1e496ed1f5ce4dace
#
_cell.length_a   1.000
_cell.length_b   1.000
_cell.length_c   1.000
_cell.angle_alpha   90.00
_cell.angle_beta   90.00
_cell.angle_gamma   90.00
#
_symmetry.space_group_name_H-M   'P 1'
#
loop_
_entity.id
_entity.type
_entity.pdbx_description
1 polymer ?
#
loop_
_entity_poly.entity_id
_entity_poly.type
_entity_poly.pdbx_seq_one_letter_code
_entity_poly.pdbx_strand_id
1 'polypeptide(L)'
;MIIQLRLIAKKGFIVPLHYKSLLQGYLYHHFPQDMGSFLHDEGFQSGSRTFKHFVFSDLQEKARKVGSFLHFDKEITFFVSSPVPEILEGLGEEILRNPGNLGHNLISEALVSQATPDLLAREVAVVMISPLVVYRTLVQEDGRKYTDFLTPHHPDFPTLVKNNLLRKYESLFGDVPTNLSFSIEPLGPFEVRGQYFRNFYLKGTYGRFLLKGDPRLLSLALTTGLGSKNAQGFGMAVHAP
;
A
#
# COMPACT_ATOMS: atom_id res chain seq x y z
N MET A 1 0.33 12.56 -3.75
CA MET A 1 -1.03 12.85 -3.22
C MET A 1 -1.51 11.68 -2.37
N ILE A 2 -2.29 11.95 -1.32
CA ILE A 2 -2.98 10.95 -0.49
C ILE A 2 -4.45 11.33 -0.44
N ILE A 3 -5.36 10.38 -0.65
CA ILE A 3 -6.79 10.57 -0.40
C ILE A 3 -7.23 9.67 0.76
N GLN A 4 -8.12 10.20 1.58
CA GLN A 4 -8.87 9.45 2.58
C GLN A 4 -10.25 9.15 2.00
N LEU A 5 -10.59 7.88 1.98
CA LEU A 5 -11.90 7.39 1.56
C LEU A 5 -12.66 6.94 2.80
N ARG A 6 -13.82 7.54 3.02
CA ARG A 6 -14.74 7.21 4.11
C ARG A 6 -16.05 6.75 3.49
N LEU A 7 -16.38 5.48 3.70
CA LEU A 7 -17.56 4.84 3.13
C LEU A 7 -18.58 4.58 4.23
N ILE A 8 -19.84 4.87 3.95
CA ILE A 8 -20.95 4.74 4.90
C ILE A 8 -21.99 3.75 4.34
N ALA A 9 -22.38 2.77 5.15
CA ALA A 9 -23.42 1.79 4.82
C ALA A 9 -24.48 1.75 5.93
N LYS A 10 -25.75 1.83 5.56
CA LYS A 10 -26.88 1.84 6.54
C LYS A 10 -26.90 0.62 7.46
N LYS A 11 -26.48 -0.55 6.97
CA LYS A 11 -26.47 -1.83 7.70
C LYS A 11 -25.10 -2.20 8.27
N GLY A 12 -24.10 -1.30 8.17
CA GLY A 12 -22.70 -1.60 8.51
C GLY A 12 -22.00 -2.41 7.44
N PHE A 13 -20.77 -2.83 7.73
CA PHE A 13 -19.94 -3.58 6.81
C PHE A 13 -19.59 -4.96 7.37
N ILE A 14 -19.74 -5.98 6.52
CA ILE A 14 -19.28 -7.34 6.77
C ILE A 14 -18.32 -7.69 5.65
N VAL A 15 -17.05 -7.87 5.99
CA VAL A 15 -16.00 -8.20 5.02
C VAL A 15 -15.24 -9.46 5.46
N PRO A 16 -14.66 -10.22 4.54
CA PRO A 16 -13.81 -11.36 4.89
C PRO A 16 -12.64 -10.94 5.77
N LEU A 17 -12.11 -11.82 6.61
CA LEU A 17 -10.92 -11.57 7.43
C LEU A 17 -9.73 -11.07 6.59
N HIS A 18 -9.60 -11.57 5.35
CA HIS A 18 -8.56 -11.18 4.39
C HIS A 18 -9.15 -10.27 3.30
N TYR A 19 -9.68 -9.13 3.70
CA TYR A 19 -10.44 -8.19 2.86
C TYR A 19 -9.62 -7.38 1.83
N LYS A 20 -8.30 -7.44 1.87
CA LYS A 20 -7.46 -6.61 0.98
C LYS A 20 -7.73 -6.83 -0.50
N SER A 21 -8.02 -8.05 -0.92
CA SER A 21 -8.40 -8.33 -2.31
C SER A 21 -9.77 -7.74 -2.68
N LEU A 22 -10.67 -7.63 -1.70
CA LEU A 22 -11.97 -6.96 -1.86
C LEU A 22 -11.78 -5.45 -2.04
N LEU A 23 -10.95 -4.81 -1.20
CA LEU A 23 -10.60 -3.38 -1.35
C LEU A 23 -9.88 -3.12 -2.67
N GLN A 24 -8.94 -3.97 -3.07
CA GLN A 24 -8.28 -3.85 -4.37
C GLN A 24 -9.31 -3.89 -5.51
N GLY A 25 -10.23 -4.85 -5.50
CA GLY A 25 -11.30 -4.96 -6.50
C GLY A 25 -12.18 -3.70 -6.54
N TYR A 26 -12.53 -3.16 -5.37
CA TYR A 26 -13.28 -1.92 -5.24
C TYR A 26 -12.53 -0.73 -5.89
N LEU A 27 -11.24 -0.56 -5.63
CA LEU A 27 -10.42 0.49 -6.23
C LEU A 27 -10.34 0.33 -7.76
N TYR A 28 -10.06 -0.88 -8.26
CA TYR A 28 -9.99 -1.12 -9.71
C TYR A 28 -11.32 -0.90 -10.43
N HIS A 29 -12.44 -1.14 -9.77
CA HIS A 29 -13.78 -0.86 -10.32
C HIS A 29 -14.06 0.64 -10.46
N HIS A 30 -13.44 1.47 -9.62
CA HIS A 30 -13.65 2.92 -9.60
C HIS A 30 -12.53 3.73 -10.26
N PHE A 31 -11.44 3.10 -10.72
CA PHE A 31 -10.52 3.82 -11.59
C PHE A 31 -11.21 4.16 -12.90
N PRO A 32 -10.96 5.35 -13.49
CA PRO A 32 -11.35 5.62 -14.88
C PRO A 32 -10.91 4.47 -15.79
N GLN A 33 -11.74 4.11 -16.78
CA GLN A 33 -11.55 2.88 -17.56
C GLN A 33 -10.14 2.76 -18.16
N ASP A 34 -9.63 3.82 -18.79
CA ASP A 34 -8.30 3.81 -19.40
C ASP A 34 -7.20 3.65 -18.35
N MET A 35 -7.31 4.33 -17.21
CA MET A 35 -6.38 4.22 -16.10
C MET A 35 -6.45 2.83 -15.47
N GLY A 36 -7.65 2.30 -15.25
CA GLY A 36 -7.85 0.96 -14.70
C GLY A 36 -7.23 -0.12 -15.59
N SER A 37 -7.44 -0.05 -16.91
CA SER A 37 -6.85 -0.97 -17.89
C SER A 37 -5.33 -0.85 -17.92
N PHE A 38 -4.79 0.36 -17.99
CA PHE A 38 -3.34 0.59 -17.94
C PHE A 38 -2.73 0.02 -16.65
N LEU A 39 -3.32 0.32 -15.48
CA LEU A 39 -2.81 -0.20 -14.21
C LEU A 39 -2.95 -1.72 -14.11
N HIS A 40 -3.96 -2.33 -14.70
CA HIS A 40 -4.15 -3.79 -14.66
C HIS A 40 -3.15 -4.50 -15.58
N ASP A 41 -3.09 -4.12 -16.83
CA ASP A 41 -2.43 -4.87 -17.90
C ASP A 41 -0.97 -4.47 -18.09
N GLU A 42 -0.67 -3.17 -18.10
CA GLU A 42 0.65 -2.64 -18.40
C GLU A 42 1.39 -2.17 -17.16
N GLY A 43 0.93 -1.05 -16.57
CA GLY A 43 1.60 -0.36 -15.46
C GLY A 43 2.96 0.24 -15.84
N PHE A 44 3.71 0.67 -14.83
CA PHE A 44 4.99 1.34 -15.00
C PHE A 44 6.14 0.33 -14.96
N GLN A 45 7.05 0.36 -15.93
CA GLN A 45 8.09 -0.64 -16.11
C GLN A 45 9.43 -0.19 -15.54
N SER A 46 10.16 -1.11 -14.88
CA SER A 46 11.59 -0.99 -14.57
C SER A 46 12.25 -2.36 -14.77
N GLY A 47 12.97 -2.50 -15.88
CA GLY A 47 13.49 -3.78 -16.33
C GLY A 47 12.35 -4.81 -16.50
N SER A 48 12.45 -5.95 -15.83
CA SER A 48 11.44 -7.01 -15.86
C SER A 48 10.32 -6.84 -14.83
N ARG A 49 10.29 -5.74 -14.08
CA ARG A 49 9.30 -5.50 -13.03
C ARG A 49 8.27 -4.45 -13.45
N THR A 50 7.03 -4.72 -13.08
CA THR A 50 5.91 -3.80 -13.28
C THR A 50 5.43 -3.25 -11.95
N PHE A 51 5.27 -1.93 -11.88
CA PHE A 51 4.71 -1.21 -10.74
C PHE A 51 3.37 -0.57 -11.11
N LYS A 52 2.49 -0.44 -10.14
CA LYS A 52 1.16 0.17 -10.32
C LYS A 52 1.09 1.57 -9.71
N HIS A 53 2.10 1.96 -8.95
CA HIS A 53 2.30 3.25 -8.30
C HIS A 53 1.10 3.78 -7.49
N PHE A 54 0.37 2.88 -6.87
CA PHE A 54 -0.53 3.23 -5.79
C PHE A 54 -0.39 2.24 -4.62
N VAL A 55 -0.76 2.70 -3.45
CA VAL A 55 -0.79 1.91 -2.22
C VAL A 55 -2.04 2.27 -1.44
N PHE A 56 -2.59 1.31 -0.69
CA PHE A 56 -3.71 1.58 0.20
C PHE A 56 -3.50 0.98 1.60
N SER A 57 -4.15 1.59 2.58
CA SER A 57 -4.05 1.21 3.99
C SER A 57 -4.95 0.03 4.36
N ASP A 58 -4.82 -0.41 5.60
CA ASP A 58 -5.87 -1.18 6.26
C ASP A 58 -7.09 -0.30 6.54
N LEU A 59 -8.23 -0.93 6.85
CA LEU A 59 -9.38 -0.26 7.40
C LEU A 59 -9.03 0.25 8.80
N GLN A 60 -9.39 1.50 9.10
CA GLN A 60 -8.93 2.20 10.30
C GLN A 60 -9.81 1.94 11.52
N GLU A 61 -11.06 1.54 11.32
CA GLU A 61 -12.00 1.30 12.40
C GLU A 61 -11.75 -0.06 13.06
N LYS A 62 -12.12 -0.15 14.33
CA LYS A 62 -12.12 -1.40 15.06
C LYS A 62 -13.26 -2.30 14.57
N ALA A 63 -12.93 -3.53 14.24
CA ALA A 63 -13.89 -4.54 13.83
C ALA A 63 -14.14 -5.58 14.93
N ARG A 64 -15.34 -6.13 14.97
CA ARG A 64 -15.66 -7.34 15.72
C ARG A 64 -15.47 -8.55 14.80
N LYS A 65 -14.57 -9.45 15.17
CA LYS A 65 -14.38 -10.71 14.44
C LYS A 65 -15.50 -11.70 14.75
N VAL A 66 -16.15 -12.23 13.71
CA VAL A 66 -17.18 -13.27 13.80
C VAL A 66 -16.87 -14.34 12.76
N GLY A 67 -16.36 -15.47 13.22
CA GLY A 67 -15.89 -16.54 12.33
C GLY A 67 -14.79 -16.07 11.38
N SER A 68 -15.03 -16.19 10.09
CA SER A 68 -14.12 -15.75 9.00
C SER A 68 -14.38 -14.32 8.53
N PHE A 69 -15.19 -13.54 9.25
CA PHE A 69 -15.59 -12.20 8.86
C PHE A 69 -15.24 -11.16 9.94
N LEU A 70 -15.04 -9.93 9.46
CA LEU A 70 -14.93 -8.72 10.25
C LEU A 70 -16.20 -7.90 10.09
N HIS A 71 -16.80 -7.54 11.19
CA HIS A 71 -18.00 -6.70 11.26
C HIS A 71 -17.60 -5.32 11.74
N PHE A 72 -17.87 -4.32 10.93
CA PHE A 72 -17.72 -2.91 11.25
C PHE A 72 -19.08 -2.27 11.42
N ASP A 73 -19.13 -1.18 12.15
CA ASP A 73 -20.31 -0.34 12.26
C ASP A 73 -20.65 0.31 10.90
N LYS A 74 -21.39 1.39 10.90
CA LYS A 74 -21.89 2.01 9.66
C LYS A 74 -20.82 2.67 8.80
N GLU A 75 -19.59 2.78 9.27
CA GLU A 75 -18.52 3.52 8.63
C GLU A 75 -17.24 2.71 8.58
N ILE A 76 -16.52 2.84 7.46
CA ILE A 76 -15.15 2.38 7.30
C ILE A 76 -14.32 3.46 6.60
N THR A 77 -13.08 3.61 7.03
CA THR A 77 -12.12 4.56 6.46
C THR A 77 -10.85 3.83 6.02
N PHE A 78 -10.32 4.20 4.88
CA PHE A 78 -8.99 3.80 4.44
C PHE A 78 -8.37 4.87 3.58
N PHE A 79 -7.05 4.79 3.43
CA PHE A 79 -6.26 5.76 2.67
C PHE A 79 -5.75 5.11 1.39
N VAL A 80 -5.67 5.90 0.32
CA VAL A 80 -5.01 5.53 -0.93
C VAL A 80 -4.01 6.61 -1.28
N SER A 81 -2.81 6.22 -1.69
CA SER A 81 -1.75 7.15 -2.06
C SER A 81 -1.13 6.80 -3.40
N SER A 82 -0.75 7.83 -4.16
CA SER A 82 -0.02 7.71 -5.43
C SER A 82 0.86 8.94 -5.65
N PRO A 83 2.04 8.79 -6.28
CA PRO A 83 2.83 9.91 -6.80
C PRO A 83 2.26 10.46 -8.12
N VAL A 84 1.33 9.76 -8.77
CA VAL A 84 0.66 10.13 -10.01
C VAL A 84 -0.73 10.68 -9.64
N PRO A 85 -0.94 12.01 -9.64
CA PRO A 85 -2.18 12.62 -9.16
C PRO A 85 -3.42 12.11 -9.90
N GLU A 86 -3.31 11.92 -11.21
CA GLU A 86 -4.41 11.51 -12.11
C GLU A 86 -5.04 10.17 -11.69
N ILE A 87 -4.25 9.28 -11.07
CA ILE A 87 -4.76 8.01 -10.53
C ILE A 87 -5.78 8.26 -9.42
N LEU A 88 -5.50 9.24 -8.53
CA LEU A 88 -6.31 9.48 -7.34
C LEU A 88 -7.47 10.46 -7.59
N GLU A 89 -7.27 11.44 -8.46
CA GLU A 89 -8.30 12.41 -8.83
C GLU A 89 -9.48 11.69 -9.48
N GLY A 90 -9.24 10.93 -10.53
CA GLY A 90 -10.28 10.16 -11.20
C GLY A 90 -10.94 9.11 -10.32
N LEU A 91 -10.16 8.45 -9.43
CA LEU A 91 -10.69 7.51 -8.45
C LEU A 91 -11.65 8.20 -7.47
N GLY A 92 -11.24 9.36 -6.92
CA GLY A 92 -12.04 10.11 -5.96
C GLY A 92 -13.35 10.62 -6.57
N GLU A 93 -13.30 11.15 -7.77
CA GLU A 93 -14.48 11.63 -8.50
C GLU A 93 -15.49 10.50 -8.79
N GLU A 94 -15.00 9.32 -9.24
CA GLU A 94 -15.86 8.20 -9.55
C GLU A 94 -16.53 7.62 -8.30
N ILE A 95 -15.81 7.50 -7.21
CA ILE A 95 -16.37 7.05 -5.92
C ILE A 95 -17.42 8.04 -5.40
N LEU A 96 -17.21 9.35 -5.53
CA LEU A 96 -18.21 10.36 -5.13
C LEU A 96 -19.45 10.30 -6.01
N ARG A 97 -19.30 10.04 -7.31
CA ARG A 97 -20.42 9.96 -8.26
C ARG A 97 -21.24 8.70 -8.05
N ASN A 98 -20.61 7.56 -7.84
CA ASN A 98 -21.25 6.27 -7.70
C ASN A 98 -20.44 5.37 -6.75
N PRO A 99 -20.64 5.45 -5.43
CA PRO A 99 -19.87 4.66 -4.47
C PRO A 99 -20.10 3.15 -4.57
N GLY A 100 -21.19 2.69 -5.20
CA GLY A 100 -21.45 1.29 -5.50
C GLY A 100 -21.51 0.37 -4.28
N ASN A 101 -20.85 -0.78 -4.39
CA ASN A 101 -20.83 -1.80 -3.35
C ASN A 101 -19.40 -2.20 -2.99
N LEU A 102 -19.16 -2.43 -1.69
CA LEU A 102 -17.97 -3.15 -1.24
C LEU A 102 -18.35 -4.61 -0.94
N GLY A 103 -18.15 -5.49 -1.90
CA GLY A 103 -18.67 -6.86 -1.85
C GLY A 103 -20.20 -6.85 -1.79
N HIS A 104 -20.77 -7.40 -0.72
CA HIS A 104 -22.24 -7.40 -0.52
C HIS A 104 -22.75 -6.16 0.24
N ASN A 105 -21.85 -5.25 0.65
CA ASN A 105 -22.25 -4.08 1.43
C ASN A 105 -22.56 -2.92 0.48
N LEU A 106 -23.85 -2.52 0.43
CA LEU A 106 -24.30 -1.35 -0.32
C LEU A 106 -23.83 -0.08 0.39
N ILE A 107 -23.03 0.73 -0.29
CA ILE A 107 -22.55 2.01 0.22
C ILE A 107 -23.65 3.05 -0.04
N SER A 108 -24.09 3.72 1.02
CA SER A 108 -25.11 4.77 0.93
C SER A 108 -24.53 6.17 0.72
N GLU A 109 -23.29 6.36 1.13
CA GLU A 109 -22.57 7.65 1.03
C GLU A 109 -21.06 7.41 1.03
N ALA A 110 -20.34 8.24 0.30
CA ALA A 110 -18.88 8.28 0.31
C ALA A 110 -18.39 9.71 0.51
N LEU A 111 -17.35 9.86 1.31
CA LEU A 111 -16.64 11.12 1.52
C LEU A 111 -15.18 10.93 1.09
N VAL A 112 -14.67 11.90 0.35
CA VAL A 112 -13.29 11.91 -0.12
C VAL A 112 -12.63 13.19 0.38
N SER A 113 -11.53 13.06 1.11
CA SER A 113 -10.67 14.18 1.47
C SER A 113 -9.25 13.95 0.95
N GLN A 114 -8.56 15.03 0.61
CA GLN A 114 -7.26 14.98 -0.02
C GLN A 114 -6.22 15.70 0.85
N ALA A 115 -5.01 15.12 0.90
CA ALA A 115 -3.83 15.74 1.47
C ALA A 115 -2.62 15.53 0.56
N THR A 116 -1.77 16.54 0.46
CA THR A 116 -0.49 16.42 -0.22
C THR A 116 0.60 16.43 0.84
N PRO A 117 1.35 15.35 1.02
CA PRO A 117 2.49 15.36 1.92
C PRO A 117 3.52 16.35 1.43
N ASP A 118 3.84 17.36 2.21
CA ASP A 118 4.98 18.23 1.96
C ASP A 118 6.22 17.62 2.61
N LEU A 119 7.17 17.17 1.80
CA LEU A 119 8.38 16.47 2.23
C LEU A 119 9.62 17.14 1.64
N LEU A 120 10.08 18.17 2.34
CA LEU A 120 11.42 18.75 2.13
C LEU A 120 12.46 18.17 3.10
N ALA A 121 12.03 17.41 4.08
CA ALA A 121 12.89 16.83 5.11
C ALA A 121 13.79 15.71 4.56
N ARG A 122 15.00 15.59 5.13
CA ARG A 122 15.92 14.47 4.88
C ARG A 122 15.77 13.31 5.88
N GLU A 123 14.89 13.48 6.84
CA GLU A 123 14.58 12.51 7.88
C GLU A 123 13.10 12.60 8.24
N VAL A 124 12.43 11.46 8.35
CA VAL A 124 11.01 11.38 8.70
C VAL A 124 10.71 10.13 9.51
N ALA A 125 10.05 10.31 10.65
CA ALA A 125 9.47 9.20 11.41
C ALA A 125 8.11 8.85 10.80
N VAL A 126 7.89 7.55 10.55
CA VAL A 126 6.66 7.04 9.95
C VAL A 126 6.06 5.91 10.77
N VAL A 127 4.74 5.74 10.64
CA VAL A 127 4.02 4.57 11.17
C VAL A 127 3.38 3.82 10.01
N MET A 128 3.50 2.49 10.04
CA MET A 128 2.87 1.63 9.02
C MET A 128 1.38 1.49 9.30
N ILE A 129 0.54 1.98 8.39
CA ILE A 129 -0.93 1.83 8.41
C ILE A 129 -1.42 0.71 7.49
N SER A 130 -0.51 0.02 6.83
CA SER A 130 -0.65 -1.33 6.29
C SER A 130 0.71 -2.03 6.35
N PRO A 131 0.76 -3.38 6.44
CA PRO A 131 2.00 -4.07 6.80
C PRO A 131 3.07 -3.98 5.70
N LEU A 132 4.30 -3.68 6.07
CA LEU A 132 5.45 -3.64 5.18
C LEU A 132 5.90 -5.06 4.82
N VAL A 133 5.76 -5.44 3.56
CA VAL A 133 6.16 -6.74 3.02
C VAL A 133 7.50 -6.61 2.30
N VAL A 134 8.52 -7.28 2.83
CA VAL A 134 9.84 -7.39 2.22
C VAL A 134 10.17 -8.86 2.06
N TYR A 135 10.54 -9.27 0.85
CA TYR A 135 10.88 -10.66 0.58
C TYR A 135 11.91 -10.79 -0.53
N ARG A 136 12.55 -11.95 -0.57
CA ARG A 136 13.38 -12.43 -1.68
C ARG A 136 12.95 -13.83 -2.08
N THR A 137 13.24 -14.20 -3.32
CA THR A 137 13.05 -15.57 -3.80
C THR A 137 14.39 -16.28 -3.73
N LEU A 138 14.43 -17.39 -3.01
CA LEU A 138 15.58 -18.26 -2.91
C LEU A 138 15.29 -19.57 -3.68
N VAL A 139 16.35 -20.19 -4.17
CA VAL A 139 16.30 -21.47 -4.86
C VAL A 139 16.96 -22.52 -3.97
N GLN A 140 16.26 -23.60 -3.66
CA GLN A 140 16.79 -24.74 -2.93
C GLN A 140 17.71 -25.57 -3.83
N GLU A 141 18.48 -26.50 -3.23
CA GLU A 141 19.39 -27.39 -3.95
C GLU A 141 18.68 -28.26 -5.00
N ASP A 142 17.42 -28.59 -4.76
CA ASP A 142 16.55 -29.32 -5.67
C ASP A 142 15.90 -28.49 -6.78
N GLY A 143 16.26 -27.20 -6.89
CA GLY A 143 15.74 -26.24 -7.87
C GLY A 143 14.38 -25.62 -7.52
N ARG A 144 13.72 -26.01 -6.43
CA ARG A 144 12.46 -25.39 -6.00
C ARG A 144 12.67 -23.97 -5.49
N LYS A 145 11.78 -23.07 -5.89
CA LYS A 145 11.78 -21.69 -5.44
C LYS A 145 10.91 -21.53 -4.20
N TYR A 146 11.40 -20.80 -3.21
CA TYR A 146 10.60 -20.41 -2.07
C TYR A 146 10.75 -18.92 -1.76
N THR A 147 9.72 -18.36 -1.11
CA THR A 147 9.71 -16.96 -0.71
C THR A 147 10.19 -16.83 0.73
N ASP A 148 11.29 -16.12 0.90
CA ASP A 148 11.85 -15.77 2.19
C ASP A 148 11.39 -14.36 2.58
N PHE A 149 10.54 -14.25 3.61
CA PHE A 149 10.03 -12.96 4.11
C PHE A 149 10.97 -12.42 5.18
N LEU A 150 11.47 -11.21 4.96
CA LEU A 150 12.43 -10.57 5.85
C LEU A 150 11.74 -9.65 6.86
N THR A 151 12.22 -9.72 8.10
CA THR A 151 11.85 -8.78 9.17
C THR A 151 12.88 -7.66 9.28
N PRO A 152 12.58 -6.56 9.97
CA PRO A 152 13.51 -5.45 10.17
C PRO A 152 14.86 -5.82 10.82
N HIS A 153 14.93 -6.96 11.53
CA HIS A 153 16.21 -7.47 12.10
C HIS A 153 17.12 -8.14 11.08
N HIS A 154 16.60 -8.48 9.90
CA HIS A 154 17.41 -9.12 8.88
C HIS A 154 18.36 -8.11 8.22
N PRO A 155 19.68 -8.41 8.09
CA PRO A 155 20.68 -7.46 7.55
C PRO A 155 20.36 -6.95 6.13
N ASP A 156 19.73 -7.77 5.30
CA ASP A 156 19.37 -7.40 3.93
C ASP A 156 18.07 -6.57 3.83
N PHE A 157 17.31 -6.45 4.93
CA PHE A 157 16.01 -5.76 4.91
C PHE A 157 16.10 -4.31 4.40
N PRO A 158 17.01 -3.43 4.93
CA PRO A 158 17.11 -2.06 4.46
C PRO A 158 17.53 -1.98 2.98
N THR A 159 18.43 -2.84 2.56
CA THR A 159 18.93 -2.90 1.18
C THR A 159 17.82 -3.29 0.21
N LEU A 160 16.99 -4.28 0.55
CA LEU A 160 15.86 -4.69 -0.30
C LEU A 160 14.79 -3.62 -0.40
N VAL A 161 14.49 -2.90 0.70
CA VAL A 161 13.56 -1.76 0.68
C VAL A 161 14.09 -0.65 -0.21
N LYS A 162 15.38 -0.26 -0.05
CA LYS A 162 16.03 0.75 -0.90
C LYS A 162 15.99 0.36 -2.37
N ASN A 163 16.41 -0.86 -2.71
CA ASN A 163 16.47 -1.32 -4.10
C ASN A 163 15.08 -1.36 -4.75
N ASN A 164 14.04 -1.73 -3.99
CA ASN A 164 12.66 -1.67 -4.47
C ASN A 164 12.24 -0.23 -4.76
N LEU A 165 12.60 0.71 -3.88
CA LEU A 165 12.28 2.13 -4.03
C LEU A 165 13.01 2.78 -5.22
N LEU A 166 14.30 2.44 -5.44
CA LEU A 166 15.05 2.89 -6.61
C LEU A 166 14.44 2.41 -7.93
N ARG A 167 13.95 1.17 -7.98
CA ARG A 167 13.24 0.65 -9.17
C ARG A 167 11.89 1.35 -9.39
N LYS A 168 11.18 1.71 -8.33
CA LYS A 168 9.98 2.55 -8.44
C LYS A 168 10.32 3.93 -8.99
N TYR A 169 11.43 4.51 -8.53
CA TYR A 169 11.92 5.78 -9.05
C TYR A 169 12.23 5.68 -10.55
N GLU A 170 12.99 4.67 -10.94
CA GLU A 170 13.33 4.39 -12.35
C GLU A 170 12.07 4.26 -13.22
N SER A 171 11.08 3.51 -12.76
CA SER A 171 9.84 3.29 -13.52
C SER A 171 8.97 4.53 -13.72
N LEU A 172 9.16 5.58 -12.93
CA LEU A 172 8.45 6.87 -13.05
C LEU A 172 9.25 7.93 -13.79
N PHE A 173 10.57 7.96 -13.57
CA PHE A 173 11.41 9.07 -13.98
C PHE A 173 12.49 8.68 -14.99
N GLY A 174 12.62 7.39 -15.33
CA GLY A 174 13.67 6.85 -16.18
C GLY A 174 14.98 6.65 -15.41
N ASP A 175 15.93 7.57 -15.55
CA ASP A 175 17.26 7.43 -14.97
C ASP A 175 17.26 7.60 -13.44
N VAL A 176 18.03 6.75 -12.76
CA VAL A 176 18.26 6.83 -11.31
C VAL A 176 19.55 7.58 -11.04
N PRO A 177 19.50 8.75 -10.39
CA PRO A 177 20.72 9.46 -9.98
C PRO A 177 21.59 8.60 -9.06
N THR A 178 22.89 8.57 -9.30
CA THR A 178 23.86 7.73 -8.58
C THR A 178 24.02 8.07 -7.10
N ASN A 179 23.62 9.27 -6.69
CA ASN A 179 23.82 9.82 -5.34
C ASN A 179 22.56 9.74 -4.45
N LEU A 180 21.51 9.02 -4.87
CA LEU A 180 20.31 8.87 -4.05
C LEU A 180 20.57 8.03 -2.80
N SER A 181 20.54 8.67 -1.64
CA SER A 181 20.65 8.02 -0.34
C SER A 181 19.28 7.63 0.19
N PHE A 182 19.18 6.48 0.86
CA PHE A 182 18.00 6.05 1.58
C PHE A 182 18.39 5.01 2.64
N SER A 183 17.87 5.17 3.84
CA SER A 183 17.92 4.17 4.90
C SER A 183 16.56 4.07 5.61
N ILE A 184 16.32 2.93 6.23
CA ILE A 184 15.15 2.62 7.02
C ILE A 184 15.57 1.86 8.26
N GLU A 185 15.14 2.33 9.43
CA GLU A 185 15.44 1.73 10.73
C GLU A 185 14.17 1.65 11.58
N PRO A 186 13.92 0.55 12.32
CA PRO A 186 12.79 0.48 13.22
C PRO A 186 12.94 1.45 14.38
N LEU A 187 11.88 2.18 14.74
CA LEU A 187 11.76 3.04 15.91
C LEU A 187 10.95 2.32 16.98
N GLY A 188 11.63 1.48 17.79
CA GLY A 188 11.01 0.70 18.84
C GLY A 188 10.45 -0.65 18.37
N PRO A 189 9.50 -1.24 19.10
CA PRO A 189 8.99 -2.58 18.82
C PRO A 189 8.17 -2.60 17.52
N PHE A 190 8.20 -3.74 16.85
CA PHE A 190 7.40 -4.01 15.67
C PHE A 190 6.69 -5.37 15.79
N GLU A 191 5.60 -5.52 15.05
CA GLU A 191 4.81 -6.73 15.00
C GLU A 191 4.83 -7.34 13.59
N VAL A 192 5.09 -8.63 13.49
CA VAL A 192 5.01 -9.38 12.23
C VAL A 192 3.69 -10.12 12.18
N ARG A 193 2.87 -9.84 11.16
CA ARG A 193 1.59 -10.50 10.94
C ARG A 193 1.57 -11.25 9.61
N GLY A 194 0.99 -12.46 9.66
CA GLY A 194 0.68 -13.23 8.47
C GLY A 194 -0.74 -12.90 7.97
N GLN A 195 -0.87 -12.70 6.67
CA GLN A 195 -2.15 -12.43 6.01
C GLN A 195 -2.24 -13.19 4.68
N TYR A 196 -3.44 -13.61 4.33
CA TYR A 196 -3.68 -14.10 2.97
C TYR A 196 -4.12 -12.97 2.05
N PHE A 197 -3.56 -12.95 0.85
CA PHE A 197 -4.07 -12.18 -0.27
C PHE A 197 -4.45 -13.17 -1.37
N ARG A 198 -5.75 -13.38 -1.58
CA ARG A 198 -6.27 -14.52 -2.36
C ARG A 198 -5.69 -15.83 -1.79
N ASN A 199 -4.96 -16.58 -2.60
CA ASN A 199 -4.36 -17.88 -2.22
C ASN A 199 -2.88 -17.76 -1.75
N PHE A 200 -2.33 -16.54 -1.66
CA PHE A 200 -0.94 -16.33 -1.28
C PHE A 200 -0.83 -15.89 0.18
N TYR A 201 -0.03 -16.61 0.95
CA TYR A 201 0.32 -16.20 2.31
C TYR A 201 1.45 -15.20 2.28
N LEU A 202 1.27 -14.05 2.92
CA LEU A 202 2.22 -12.96 3.00
C LEU A 202 2.51 -12.64 4.46
N LYS A 203 3.79 -12.42 4.80
CA LYS A 203 4.20 -11.88 6.10
C LYS A 203 4.60 -10.43 5.93
N GLY A 204 4.06 -9.56 6.76
CA GLY A 204 4.39 -8.13 6.75
C GLY A 204 4.56 -7.59 8.16
N THR A 205 5.27 -6.49 8.26
CA THR A 205 5.67 -5.86 9.52
C THR A 205 4.88 -4.58 9.74
N TYR A 206 4.26 -4.45 10.91
CA TYR A 206 3.73 -3.20 11.45
C TYR A 206 4.74 -2.62 12.44
N GLY A 207 4.83 -1.32 12.52
CA GLY A 207 5.72 -0.62 13.44
C GLY A 207 5.96 0.81 13.02
N ARG A 208 6.81 1.48 13.80
CA ARG A 208 7.32 2.81 13.49
C ARG A 208 8.72 2.67 12.90
N PHE A 209 9.02 3.49 11.92
CA PHE A 209 10.34 3.49 11.27
C PHE A 209 10.84 4.92 11.10
N LEU A 210 12.16 5.06 11.18
CA LEU A 210 12.87 6.25 10.80
C LEU A 210 13.38 6.06 9.38
N LEU A 211 12.96 6.94 8.48
CA LEU A 211 13.44 7.01 7.11
C LEU A 211 14.41 8.18 6.99
N LYS A 212 15.59 7.97 6.43
CA LYS A 212 16.57 9.04 6.16
C LYS A 212 17.04 8.95 4.73
N GLY A 213 17.27 10.11 4.09
CA GLY A 213 17.82 10.12 2.75
C GLY A 213 17.43 11.30 1.89
N ASP A 214 17.45 11.08 0.58
CA ASP A 214 17.05 12.09 -0.40
C ASP A 214 15.55 12.36 -0.29
N PRO A 215 15.11 13.64 -0.20
CA PRO A 215 13.70 13.99 -0.09
C PRO A 215 12.82 13.40 -1.20
N ARG A 216 13.34 13.23 -2.42
CA ARG A 216 12.61 12.60 -3.54
C ARG A 216 12.27 11.14 -3.24
N LEU A 217 13.21 10.38 -2.65
CA LEU A 217 12.95 9.00 -2.26
C LEU A 217 12.05 8.91 -1.04
N LEU A 218 12.16 9.83 -0.09
CA LEU A 218 11.26 9.88 1.07
C LEU A 218 9.82 10.19 0.64
N SER A 219 9.63 11.17 -0.26
CA SER A 219 8.33 11.47 -0.86
C SER A 219 7.76 10.27 -1.63
N LEU A 220 8.60 9.62 -2.44
CA LEU A 220 8.21 8.44 -3.20
C LEU A 220 7.81 7.27 -2.26
N ALA A 221 8.55 7.05 -1.16
CA ALA A 221 8.24 6.03 -0.17
C ALA A 221 6.85 6.20 0.45
N LEU A 222 6.46 7.44 0.75
CA LEU A 222 5.13 7.74 1.32
C LEU A 222 4.01 7.69 0.29
N THR A 223 4.31 7.94 -0.98
CA THR A 223 3.29 7.99 -2.02
C THR A 223 3.10 6.67 -2.77
N THR A 224 4.16 5.86 -2.95
CA THR A 224 4.06 4.53 -3.57
C THR A 224 3.98 3.39 -2.58
N GLY A 225 4.23 3.68 -1.29
CA GLY A 225 4.43 2.68 -0.24
C GLY A 225 5.83 2.06 -0.22
N LEU A 226 6.20 1.52 0.92
CA LEU A 226 7.48 0.83 1.17
C LEU A 226 7.37 -0.66 0.81
N GLY A 227 8.48 -1.26 0.39
CA GLY A 227 8.58 -2.68 0.06
C GLY A 227 7.69 -3.11 -1.10
N SER A 228 7.18 -4.32 -1.03
CA SER A 228 6.46 -4.99 -2.12
C SER A 228 4.95 -5.08 -1.89
N LYS A 229 4.18 -5.42 -2.96
CA LYS A 229 2.73 -5.67 -2.90
C LYS A 229 1.87 -4.44 -2.58
N ASN A 230 2.34 -3.24 -2.92
CA ASN A 230 1.69 -1.99 -2.56
C ASN A 230 0.26 -1.87 -3.13
N ALA A 231 0.05 -2.16 -4.40
CA ALA A 231 -1.28 -2.20 -5.03
C ALA A 231 -2.19 -3.34 -4.52
N GLN A 232 -1.70 -4.16 -3.61
CA GLN A 232 -2.47 -5.18 -2.88
C GLN A 232 -2.77 -4.76 -1.42
N GLY A 233 -2.46 -3.51 -1.05
CA GLY A 233 -2.72 -2.95 0.28
C GLY A 233 -1.62 -3.23 1.32
N PHE A 234 -0.37 -3.27 0.89
CA PHE A 234 0.78 -3.49 1.75
C PHE A 234 1.77 -2.34 1.64
N GLY A 235 2.40 -1.97 2.76
CA GLY A 235 3.51 -1.03 2.78
C GLY A 235 3.11 0.45 2.82
N MET A 236 1.87 0.80 3.12
CA MET A 236 1.49 2.20 3.31
C MET A 236 1.97 2.72 4.65
N ALA A 237 2.67 3.84 4.62
CA ALA A 237 3.18 4.55 5.77
C ALA A 237 2.68 5.99 5.76
N VAL A 238 2.48 6.55 6.96
CA VAL A 238 2.17 7.96 7.16
C VAL A 238 3.13 8.56 8.19
N HIS A 239 3.22 9.89 8.25
CA HIS A 239 3.99 10.55 9.29
C HIS A 239 3.57 10.05 10.67
N ALA A 240 4.55 9.69 11.49
CA ALA A 240 4.31 9.38 12.89
C ALA A 240 4.05 10.68 13.65
N PRO A 241 3.02 10.71 14.52
CA PRO A 241 2.77 11.83 15.41
C PRO A 241 3.88 12.02 16.43
#